data_edc129c21bfa7a416447da140b8000a0
#
_entry.id   edc129c21bfa7a416447da140b8000a0
#
_cell.length_a   1.000
_cell.length_b   1.000
_cell.length_c   1.000
_cell.angle_alpha   90.00
_cell.angle_beta   90.00
_cell.angle_gamma   90.00
#
_symmetry.space_group_name_H-M   'P 1'
#
loop_
_entity.id
_entity.type
_entity.pdbx_description
1 polymer ?
#
loop_
_entity_poly.entity_id
_entity_poly.type
_entity_poly.pdbx_seq_one_letter_code
_entity_poly.pdbx_strand_id
1 'polypeptide(L)'
;LEWMTKGKPSMLGAASGAVAGLVAITPACGWLGPMGSIALGLIVGAVCLWSVNGLKRMFGYDDALDVFGVHCIGGIIGAFGVSVFASPALGGTGVYDYVANKVGDYDMAAQFVSQAWGVGITLVWSGVVAFVCYKIVDLLIGLRVSEEVEREGLDINEHGETARSEEHTSEL
;
A
#
# COMPACT_ATOMS: atom_id res chain seq x y z
N LEU A 1 12.34 -12.01 -3.64
CA LEU A 1 13.24 -10.90 -4.00
C LEU A 1 14.17 -10.54 -2.85
N GLU A 2 13.69 -10.34 -1.64
CA GLU A 2 14.54 -10.03 -0.48
C GLU A 2 15.65 -11.09 -0.29
N TRP A 3 15.32 -12.37 -0.42
CA TRP A 3 16.30 -13.45 -0.39
C TRP A 3 17.39 -13.31 -1.46
N MET A 4 17.01 -12.89 -2.67
CA MET A 4 17.97 -12.71 -3.77
C MET A 4 18.88 -11.48 -3.57
N THR A 5 18.36 -10.44 -2.91
CA THR A 5 19.08 -9.15 -2.72
C THR A 5 19.87 -9.08 -1.42
N LYS A 6 19.38 -9.69 -0.34
CA LYS A 6 19.99 -9.64 1.00
C LYS A 6 20.58 -10.99 1.45
N GLY A 7 20.43 -12.05 0.65
CA GLY A 7 20.92 -13.40 0.96
C GLY A 7 20.12 -14.18 2.01
N LYS A 8 19.21 -13.54 2.73
CA LYS A 8 18.32 -14.17 3.74
C LYS A 8 16.93 -13.55 3.66
N PRO A 9 15.85 -14.36 3.70
CA PRO A 9 14.50 -13.85 3.85
C PRO A 9 14.25 -13.47 5.30
N SER A 10 13.46 -12.40 5.53
CA SER A 10 12.98 -12.03 6.86
C SER A 10 11.50 -12.35 7.03
N MET A 11 11.05 -12.57 8.28
CA MET A 11 9.63 -12.74 8.58
C MET A 11 8.85 -11.45 8.25
N LEU A 12 9.43 -10.28 8.54
CA LEU A 12 8.84 -8.99 8.20
C LEU A 12 8.69 -8.82 6.69
N GLY A 13 9.71 -9.20 5.90
CA GLY A 13 9.64 -9.17 4.44
C GLY A 13 8.58 -10.10 3.86
N ALA A 14 8.38 -11.28 4.46
CA ALA A 14 7.32 -12.21 4.07
C ALA A 14 5.93 -11.62 4.38
N ALA A 15 5.74 -11.06 5.58
CA ALA A 15 4.49 -10.41 5.97
C ALA A 15 4.18 -9.19 5.08
N SER A 16 5.16 -8.31 4.86
CA SER A 16 5.00 -7.13 3.99
C SER A 16 4.70 -7.52 2.55
N GLY A 17 5.30 -8.60 2.04
CA GLY A 17 4.99 -9.13 0.71
C GLY A 17 3.56 -9.66 0.60
N ALA A 18 3.07 -10.37 1.62
CA ALA A 18 1.69 -10.82 1.67
C ALA A 18 0.71 -9.63 1.70
N VAL A 19 0.98 -8.63 2.54
CA VAL A 19 0.17 -7.41 2.64
C VAL A 19 0.19 -6.65 1.32
N ALA A 20 1.34 -6.48 0.66
CA ALA A 20 1.43 -5.82 -0.64
C ALA A 20 0.56 -6.51 -1.70
N GLY A 21 0.55 -7.85 -1.72
CA GLY A 21 -0.33 -8.64 -2.60
C GLY A 21 -1.81 -8.41 -2.31
N LEU A 22 -2.20 -8.40 -1.02
CA LEU A 22 -3.57 -8.14 -0.59
C LEU A 22 -4.02 -6.72 -0.95
N VAL A 23 -3.15 -5.73 -0.78
CA VAL A 23 -3.42 -4.34 -1.17
C VAL A 23 -3.66 -4.22 -2.67
N ALA A 24 -2.80 -4.81 -3.49
CA ALA A 24 -2.92 -4.70 -4.94
C ALA A 24 -4.15 -5.43 -5.50
N ILE A 25 -4.52 -6.58 -4.92
CA ILE A 25 -5.70 -7.31 -5.38
C ILE A 25 -7.02 -6.66 -4.94
N THR A 26 -7.01 -5.79 -3.91
CA THR A 26 -8.22 -5.17 -3.35
C THR A 26 -9.06 -4.45 -4.42
N PRO A 27 -8.54 -3.49 -5.22
CA PRO A 27 -9.32 -2.86 -6.29
C PRO A 27 -9.65 -3.81 -7.44
N ALA A 28 -8.92 -4.91 -7.58
CA ALA A 28 -9.00 -5.86 -8.67
C ALA A 28 -9.83 -7.12 -8.33
N CYS A 29 -10.21 -7.27 -7.06
CA CYS A 29 -10.96 -8.42 -6.57
C CYS A 29 -12.32 -8.56 -7.30
N GLY A 30 -12.58 -9.76 -7.83
CA GLY A 30 -13.77 -10.02 -8.63
C GLY A 30 -13.66 -9.67 -10.12
N TRP A 31 -12.60 -8.99 -10.54
CA TRP A 31 -12.37 -8.61 -11.93
C TRP A 31 -11.29 -9.46 -12.62
N LEU A 32 -10.32 -9.94 -11.86
CA LEU A 32 -9.18 -10.69 -12.37
C LEU A 32 -9.40 -12.20 -12.25
N GLY A 33 -8.94 -12.95 -13.25
CA GLY A 33 -8.78 -14.38 -13.14
C GLY A 33 -7.54 -14.77 -12.33
N PRO A 34 -7.37 -16.07 -11.98
CA PRO A 34 -6.27 -16.54 -11.13
C PRO A 34 -4.88 -16.18 -11.65
N MET A 35 -4.66 -16.31 -12.96
CA MET A 35 -3.35 -16.00 -13.56
C MET A 35 -3.03 -14.51 -13.55
N GLY A 36 -4.02 -13.65 -13.79
CA GLY A 36 -3.90 -12.20 -13.67
C GLY A 36 -3.57 -11.78 -12.23
N SER A 37 -4.20 -12.42 -11.24
CA SER A 37 -3.93 -12.17 -9.81
C SER A 37 -2.51 -12.56 -9.41
N ILE A 38 -2.01 -13.70 -9.89
CA ILE A 38 -0.62 -14.13 -9.64
C ILE A 38 0.37 -13.14 -10.28
N ALA A 39 0.14 -12.76 -11.54
CA ALA A 39 0.99 -11.81 -12.25
C ALA A 39 1.01 -10.45 -11.54
N LEU A 40 -0.16 -9.92 -11.13
CA LEU A 40 -0.26 -8.68 -10.38
C LEU A 40 0.49 -8.76 -9.04
N GLY A 41 0.34 -9.87 -8.31
CA GLY A 41 1.03 -10.10 -7.04
C GLY A 41 2.56 -10.09 -7.18
N LEU A 42 3.10 -10.70 -8.25
CA LEU A 42 4.53 -10.68 -8.53
C LEU A 42 5.04 -9.28 -8.87
N ILE A 43 4.31 -8.52 -9.67
CA ILE A 43 4.65 -7.15 -10.03
C ILE A 43 4.65 -6.26 -8.79
N VAL A 44 3.57 -6.30 -8.00
CA VAL A 44 3.45 -5.45 -6.83
C VAL A 44 4.48 -5.77 -5.76
N GLY A 45 4.78 -7.05 -5.54
CA GLY A 45 5.81 -7.46 -4.59
C GLY A 45 7.19 -6.89 -4.94
N ALA A 46 7.53 -6.84 -6.23
CA ALA A 46 8.78 -6.23 -6.70
C ALA A 46 8.79 -4.70 -6.51
N VAL A 47 7.71 -4.03 -6.92
CA VAL A 47 7.63 -2.57 -6.87
C VAL A 47 7.51 -2.05 -5.43
N CYS A 48 6.73 -2.70 -4.58
CA CYS A 48 6.64 -2.32 -3.16
C CYS A 48 7.97 -2.52 -2.43
N LEU A 49 8.71 -3.60 -2.69
CA LEU A 49 10.04 -3.79 -2.13
C LEU A 49 11.01 -2.67 -2.55
N TRP A 50 10.96 -2.27 -3.82
CA TRP A 50 11.73 -1.12 -4.31
C TRP A 50 11.27 0.18 -3.65
N SER A 51 9.97 0.40 -3.50
CA SER A 51 9.40 1.60 -2.90
C SER A 51 9.85 1.77 -1.44
N VAL A 52 9.74 0.72 -0.64
CA VAL A 52 10.14 0.71 0.77
C VAL A 52 11.64 0.97 0.95
N ASN A 53 12.50 0.36 0.12
CA ASN A 53 13.95 0.50 0.27
C ASN A 53 14.55 1.67 -0.52
N GLY A 54 13.99 1.98 -1.70
CA GLY A 54 14.53 2.98 -2.63
C GLY A 54 13.85 4.34 -2.50
N LEU A 55 12.54 4.37 -2.71
CA LEU A 55 11.76 5.61 -2.73
C LEU A 55 11.83 6.35 -1.40
N LYS A 56 11.70 5.61 -0.29
CA LYS A 56 11.82 6.14 1.07
C LYS A 56 13.18 6.82 1.31
N ARG A 57 14.27 6.19 0.85
CA ARG A 57 15.62 6.77 0.96
C ARG A 57 15.80 7.98 0.06
N MET A 58 15.22 7.96 -1.14
CA MET A 58 15.37 9.04 -2.11
C MET A 58 14.67 10.34 -1.64
N PHE A 59 13.51 10.23 -1.03
CA PHE A 59 12.73 11.38 -0.56
C PHE A 59 12.89 11.69 0.92
N GLY A 60 13.47 10.79 1.72
CA GLY A 60 13.75 11.00 3.14
C GLY A 60 12.50 11.21 4.01
N TYR A 61 11.34 10.70 3.59
CA TYR A 61 10.11 10.82 4.38
C TYR A 61 10.08 9.78 5.51
N ASP A 62 9.44 10.16 6.61
CA ASP A 62 9.19 9.27 7.74
C ASP A 62 8.00 8.37 7.44
N ASP A 63 8.24 7.08 7.38
CA ASP A 63 7.23 6.03 7.15
C ASP A 63 7.69 4.75 7.87
N ALA A 64 7.57 4.75 9.19
CA ALA A 64 8.08 3.68 10.06
C ALA A 64 7.45 2.32 9.74
N LEU A 65 6.18 2.29 9.32
CA LEU A 65 5.42 1.08 9.00
C LEU A 65 5.35 0.78 7.50
N ASP A 66 6.10 1.52 6.68
CA ASP A 66 6.14 1.38 5.22
C ASP A 66 4.76 1.49 4.53
N VAL A 67 3.85 2.27 5.15
CA VAL A 67 2.46 2.42 4.70
C VAL A 67 2.38 3.04 3.32
N PHE A 68 3.15 4.10 3.07
CA PHE A 68 3.18 4.73 1.76
C PHE A 68 3.69 3.76 0.69
N GLY A 69 4.82 3.09 0.97
CA GLY A 69 5.46 2.16 0.04
C GLY A 69 4.61 0.93 -0.29
N VAL A 70 3.85 0.42 0.68
CA VAL A 70 3.04 -0.79 0.52
C VAL A 70 1.60 -0.45 0.10
N HIS A 71 0.92 0.46 0.83
CA HIS A 71 -0.50 0.72 0.59
C HIS A 71 -0.75 1.73 -0.53
N CYS A 72 -0.04 2.86 -0.54
CA CYS A 72 -0.26 3.86 -1.60
C CYS A 72 0.23 3.33 -2.95
N ILE A 73 1.49 2.92 -3.03
CA ILE A 73 2.07 2.42 -4.29
C ILE A 73 1.41 1.12 -4.73
N GLY A 74 1.20 0.17 -3.81
CA GLY A 74 0.51 -1.09 -4.09
C GLY A 74 -0.93 -0.90 -4.56
N GLY A 75 -1.68 0.02 -3.95
CA GLY A 75 -3.05 0.35 -4.34
C GLY A 75 -3.13 0.99 -5.73
N ILE A 76 -2.19 1.91 -6.05
CA ILE A 76 -2.09 2.52 -7.39
C ILE A 76 -1.82 1.43 -8.45
N ILE A 77 -0.86 0.55 -8.19
CA ILE A 77 -0.54 -0.57 -9.10
C ILE A 77 -1.76 -1.48 -9.26
N GLY A 78 -2.46 -1.79 -8.18
CA GLY A 78 -3.67 -2.59 -8.20
C GLY A 78 -4.77 -1.96 -9.05
N ALA A 79 -5.02 -0.65 -8.89
CA ALA A 79 -5.99 0.09 -9.68
C ALA A 79 -5.66 0.04 -11.18
N PHE A 80 -4.41 0.32 -11.56
CA PHE A 80 -3.99 0.17 -12.96
C PHE A 80 -3.96 -1.28 -13.44
N GLY A 81 -3.68 -2.24 -12.55
CA GLY A 81 -3.75 -3.66 -12.84
C GLY A 81 -5.13 -4.13 -13.32
N VAL A 82 -6.21 -3.52 -12.81
CA VAL A 82 -7.57 -3.75 -13.31
C VAL A 82 -7.67 -3.47 -14.80
N SER A 83 -7.07 -2.37 -15.26
CA SER A 83 -7.15 -1.99 -16.68
C SER A 83 -6.55 -3.04 -17.62
N VAL A 84 -5.58 -3.80 -17.16
CA VAL A 84 -4.93 -4.86 -17.95
C VAL A 84 -5.61 -6.21 -17.74
N PHE A 85 -5.70 -6.63 -16.49
CA PHE A 85 -6.04 -8.01 -16.14
C PHE A 85 -7.55 -8.28 -16.04
N ALA A 86 -8.41 -7.25 -16.04
CA ALA A 86 -9.85 -7.45 -16.14
C ALA A 86 -10.30 -7.82 -17.57
N SER A 87 -9.40 -7.73 -18.56
CA SER A 87 -9.70 -8.13 -19.93
C SER A 87 -10.10 -9.61 -20.02
N PRO A 88 -11.23 -9.94 -20.67
CA PRO A 88 -11.63 -11.33 -20.92
C PRO A 88 -10.57 -12.14 -21.68
N ALA A 89 -9.80 -11.49 -22.56
CA ALA A 89 -8.71 -12.13 -23.29
C ALA A 89 -7.56 -12.61 -22.37
N LEU A 90 -7.45 -12.04 -21.17
CA LEU A 90 -6.47 -12.41 -20.15
C LEU A 90 -7.09 -13.20 -18.99
N GLY A 91 -8.33 -13.66 -19.17
CA GLY A 91 -9.06 -14.45 -18.17
C GLY A 91 -9.76 -13.60 -17.09
N GLY A 92 -9.88 -12.30 -17.31
CA GLY A 92 -10.70 -11.41 -16.48
C GLY A 92 -12.18 -11.48 -16.80
N THR A 93 -13.01 -10.84 -15.97
CA THR A 93 -14.48 -10.86 -16.12
C THR A 93 -15.01 -9.88 -17.18
N GLY A 94 -14.19 -8.92 -17.61
CA GLY A 94 -14.64 -7.82 -18.45
C GLY A 94 -15.51 -6.80 -17.71
N VAL A 95 -16.07 -5.86 -18.45
CA VAL A 95 -17.03 -4.86 -17.95
C VAL A 95 -18.43 -5.26 -18.41
N TYR A 96 -19.35 -5.35 -17.45
CA TYR A 96 -20.72 -5.73 -17.76
C TYR A 96 -21.52 -4.51 -18.24
N ASP A 97 -22.13 -4.63 -19.42
CA ASP A 97 -23.07 -3.64 -19.96
C ASP A 97 -24.48 -3.98 -19.47
N TYR A 98 -24.98 -3.21 -18.53
CA TYR A 98 -26.31 -3.40 -17.95
C TYR A 98 -27.45 -3.04 -18.93
N VAL A 99 -27.17 -2.25 -19.97
CA VAL A 99 -28.16 -1.91 -20.98
C VAL A 99 -28.33 -3.07 -21.98
N ALA A 100 -27.20 -3.58 -22.46
CA ALA A 100 -27.19 -4.72 -23.37
C ALA A 100 -27.35 -6.07 -22.65
N ASN A 101 -27.29 -6.09 -21.30
CA ASN A 101 -27.38 -7.27 -20.43
C ASN A 101 -26.36 -8.37 -20.81
N LYS A 102 -25.13 -7.96 -21.11
CA LYS A 102 -24.00 -8.83 -21.49
C LYS A 102 -22.66 -8.21 -21.13
N VAL A 103 -21.61 -9.03 -21.16
CA VAL A 103 -20.24 -8.48 -21.10
C VAL A 103 -20.00 -7.69 -22.39
N GLY A 104 -19.65 -6.41 -22.21
CA GLY A 104 -19.35 -5.49 -23.32
C GLY A 104 -17.98 -5.75 -23.93
N ASP A 105 -17.71 -5.09 -25.05
CA ASP A 105 -16.37 -5.05 -25.62
C ASP A 105 -15.41 -4.35 -24.65
N TYR A 106 -14.27 -5.00 -24.36
CA TYR A 106 -13.31 -4.50 -23.41
C TYR A 106 -12.30 -3.55 -24.08
N ASP A 107 -12.38 -2.27 -23.73
CA ASP A 107 -11.40 -1.27 -24.13
C ASP A 107 -10.42 -1.00 -22.98
N MET A 108 -9.22 -1.57 -23.10
CA MET A 108 -8.15 -1.44 -22.11
C MET A 108 -7.69 0.02 -21.94
N ALA A 109 -7.66 0.81 -23.04
CA ALA A 109 -7.23 2.19 -22.98
C ALA A 109 -8.26 3.07 -22.26
N ALA A 110 -9.54 2.91 -22.56
CA ALA A 110 -10.62 3.60 -21.86
C ALA A 110 -10.64 3.24 -20.38
N GLN A 111 -10.42 1.96 -20.06
CA GLN A 111 -10.34 1.50 -18.65
C GLN A 111 -9.13 2.10 -17.93
N PHE A 112 -7.97 2.20 -18.60
CA PHE A 112 -6.79 2.83 -18.03
C PHE A 112 -7.03 4.30 -17.71
N VAL A 113 -7.67 5.05 -18.62
CA VAL A 113 -8.04 6.44 -18.37
C VAL A 113 -9.01 6.57 -17.20
N SER A 114 -10.00 5.68 -17.10
CA SER A 114 -10.94 5.66 -15.98
C SER A 114 -10.23 5.42 -14.64
N GLN A 115 -9.30 4.46 -14.58
CA GLN A 115 -8.50 4.22 -13.39
C GLN A 115 -7.57 5.41 -13.06
N ALA A 116 -6.97 6.03 -14.06
CA ALA A 116 -6.14 7.23 -13.87
C ALA A 116 -6.94 8.38 -13.23
N TRP A 117 -8.18 8.62 -13.68
CA TRP A 117 -9.07 9.59 -13.06
C TRP A 117 -9.41 9.21 -11.61
N GLY A 118 -9.78 7.96 -11.35
CA GLY A 118 -10.08 7.47 -10.00
C GLY A 118 -8.89 7.64 -9.05
N VAL A 119 -7.72 7.22 -9.47
CA VAL A 119 -6.47 7.38 -8.70
C VAL A 119 -6.15 8.85 -8.47
N GLY A 120 -6.22 9.68 -9.51
CA GLY A 120 -5.93 11.11 -9.41
C GLY A 120 -6.85 11.84 -8.43
N ILE A 121 -8.16 11.62 -8.53
CA ILE A 121 -9.14 12.20 -7.62
C ILE A 121 -8.88 11.72 -6.17
N THR A 122 -8.63 10.42 -5.99
CA THR A 122 -8.38 9.85 -4.67
C THR A 122 -7.12 10.45 -4.03
N LEU A 123 -6.03 10.59 -4.78
CA LEU A 123 -4.79 11.18 -4.28
C LEU A 123 -4.99 12.63 -3.84
N VAL A 124 -5.66 13.44 -4.67
CA VAL A 124 -5.92 14.85 -4.35
C VAL A 124 -6.85 14.95 -3.13
N TRP A 125 -7.97 14.22 -3.16
CA TRP A 125 -8.94 14.27 -2.07
C TRP A 125 -8.34 13.80 -0.74
N SER A 126 -7.71 12.62 -0.73
CA SER A 126 -7.10 12.08 0.48
C SER A 126 -5.97 12.96 1.00
N GLY A 127 -5.15 13.51 0.11
CA GLY A 127 -4.06 14.43 0.48
C GLY A 127 -4.59 15.71 1.13
N VAL A 128 -5.60 16.35 0.55
CA VAL A 128 -6.21 17.56 1.10
C VAL A 128 -6.89 17.29 2.43
N VAL A 129 -7.72 16.24 2.50
CA VAL A 129 -8.45 15.89 3.73
C VAL A 129 -7.46 15.51 4.84
N ALA A 130 -6.46 14.67 4.55
CA ALA A 130 -5.43 14.31 5.52
C ALA A 130 -4.68 15.55 6.04
N PHE A 131 -4.26 16.44 5.15
CA PHE A 131 -3.58 17.68 5.54
C PHE A 131 -4.44 18.53 6.49
N VAL A 132 -5.71 18.73 6.17
CA VAL A 132 -6.64 19.50 7.01
C VAL A 132 -6.85 18.82 8.36
N CYS A 133 -7.11 17.50 8.37
CA CYS A 133 -7.31 16.76 9.61
C CYS A 133 -6.07 16.80 10.51
N TYR A 134 -4.87 16.57 9.94
CA TYR A 134 -3.64 16.65 10.71
C TYR A 134 -3.37 18.05 11.27
N LYS A 135 -3.69 19.10 10.50
CA LYS A 135 -3.58 20.48 11.02
C LYS A 135 -4.54 20.75 12.17
N ILE A 136 -5.75 20.24 12.12
CA ILE A 136 -6.71 20.36 13.22
C ILE A 136 -6.19 19.65 14.47
N VAL A 137 -5.72 18.40 14.32
CA VAL A 137 -5.16 17.63 15.43
C VAL A 137 -3.93 18.31 16.02
N ASP A 138 -3.02 18.80 15.17
CA ASP A 138 -1.81 19.52 15.56
C ASP A 138 -2.11 20.76 16.43
N LEU A 139 -3.16 21.50 16.05
CA LEU A 139 -3.60 22.69 16.79
C LEU A 139 -4.29 22.38 18.13
N LEU A 140 -4.96 21.22 18.23
CA LEU A 140 -5.74 20.88 19.41
C LEU A 140 -4.93 20.13 20.47
N ILE A 141 -4.12 19.17 20.08
CA ILE A 141 -3.42 18.26 20.99
C ILE A 141 -1.94 18.03 20.62
N GLY A 142 -1.49 18.53 19.47
CA GLY A 142 -0.16 18.22 18.91
C GLY A 142 -0.12 16.88 18.18
N LEU A 143 0.86 16.74 17.27
CA LEU A 143 1.03 15.51 16.49
C LEU A 143 2.15 14.61 17.01
N ARG A 144 3.05 15.15 17.82
CA ARG A 144 4.23 14.42 18.30
C ARG A 144 4.46 14.67 19.78
N VAL A 145 4.87 13.64 20.47
CA VAL A 145 5.40 13.72 21.82
C VAL A 145 6.82 14.34 21.79
N SER A 146 7.35 14.69 22.96
CA SER A 146 8.74 15.18 23.04
C SER A 146 9.74 14.07 22.65
N GLU A 147 10.91 14.47 22.18
CA GLU A 147 11.97 13.52 21.78
C GLU A 147 12.41 12.61 22.93
N GLU A 148 12.36 13.11 24.17
CA GLU A 148 12.66 12.31 25.36
C GLU A 148 11.66 11.18 25.55
N VAL A 149 10.36 11.47 25.49
CA VAL A 149 9.28 10.48 25.59
C VAL A 149 9.35 9.46 24.45
N GLU A 150 9.67 9.92 23.22
CA GLU A 150 9.84 9.04 22.06
C GLU A 150 11.00 8.06 22.26
N ARG A 151 12.12 8.50 22.87
CA ARG A 151 13.28 7.67 23.17
C ARG A 151 13.07 6.70 24.33
N GLU A 152 12.37 7.13 25.38
CA GLU A 152 12.01 6.27 26.51
C GLU A 152 11.05 5.17 26.13
N GLY A 153 10.16 5.43 25.20
CA GLY A 153 9.14 4.50 24.69
C GLY A 153 7.72 4.96 24.98
N LEU A 154 6.91 4.99 23.94
CA LEU A 154 5.51 5.41 24.01
C LEU A 154 4.64 4.44 24.80
N ASP A 155 5.03 3.16 24.84
CA ASP A 155 4.38 2.13 25.59
C ASP A 155 4.33 2.46 27.10
N ILE A 156 5.44 2.93 27.65
CA ILE A 156 5.53 3.30 29.07
C ILE A 156 4.87 4.66 29.33
N ASN A 157 5.20 5.67 28.52
CA ASN A 157 4.83 7.05 28.82
C ASN A 157 3.37 7.38 28.46
N GLU A 158 2.86 6.80 27.35
CA GLU A 158 1.52 7.11 26.85
C GLU A 158 0.48 6.03 27.20
N HIS A 159 0.90 4.77 27.31
CA HIS A 159 -0.01 3.65 27.55
C HIS A 159 0.15 3.03 28.95
N GLY A 160 1.26 3.31 29.68
CA GLY A 160 1.51 2.72 30.98
C GLY A 160 1.76 1.21 30.94
N GLU A 161 2.13 0.67 29.78
CA GLU A 161 2.38 -0.74 29.54
C GLU A 161 3.79 -0.94 29.01
N THR A 162 4.42 -2.07 29.31
CA THR A 162 5.74 -2.43 28.81
C THR A 162 5.61 -3.43 27.68
N ALA A 163 5.83 -3.02 26.46
CA ALA A 163 5.82 -3.89 25.28
C ALA A 163 7.19 -4.54 24.99
N ARG A 164 8.25 -4.09 25.70
CA ARG A 164 9.62 -4.62 25.56
C ARG A 164 9.93 -5.57 26.71
N SER A 165 10.60 -6.70 26.42
CA SER A 165 11.17 -7.53 27.47
C SER A 165 12.34 -6.77 28.13
N GLU A 166 12.45 -6.83 29.46
CA GLU A 166 13.48 -6.12 30.26
C GLU A 166 14.92 -6.48 29.87
N GLU A 167 15.12 -7.56 29.11
CA GLU A 167 16.44 -8.03 28.66
C GLU A 167 17.14 -7.04 27.70
N HIS A 168 16.42 -6.11 27.07
CA HIS A 168 16.99 -5.14 26.13
C HIS A 168 17.29 -3.76 26.73
N THR A 169 16.92 -3.50 27.98
CA THR A 169 17.16 -2.20 28.63
C THR A 169 18.55 -2.09 29.30
N SER A 170 19.31 -3.18 29.36
CA SER A 170 20.65 -3.20 29.98
C SER A 170 21.82 -2.95 29.02
N GLU A 171 21.58 -2.75 27.72
CA GLU A 171 22.64 -2.57 26.71
C GLU A 171 22.60 -1.22 25.95
N LEU A 172 21.91 -0.23 26.47
CA LEU A 172 21.97 1.16 26.03
C LEU A 172 22.53 2.05 27.13
#